data_913800f76c047f3bc5eaa82d5a40820f
#
_entry.id   913800f76c047f3bc5eaa82d5a40820f
#
_cell.length_a   1.000
_cell.length_b   1.000
_cell.length_c   1.000
_cell.angle_alpha   90.00
_cell.angle_beta   90.00
_cell.angle_gamma   90.00
#
_symmetry.space_group_name_H-M   'P 1'
#
loop_
_entity.id
_entity.type
_entity.pdbx_description
1 polymer ?
#
loop_
_entity_poly.entity_id
_entity_poly.type
_entity_poly.pdbx_seq_one_letter_code
_entity_poly.pdbx_strand_id
1 'polypeptide(L)'
;MKLSSLIQTNWLATFRLNYHAGGWKAVTLLPIRVYGPLKLKLEGKIVLPSDATKNMIVIGSDHEDYTAFSGKAELNILGTWKLNGSLRIGPDTCIAIDKDGLLEIGANTYLGRDTQIHCYHHVSVGKGVFAGEMYVCDSTIHQILSAGNSKPMNGEVVIGDGAYLGFRTMLLKGTVIPAYSVVGSGAVCVSDYNQSGAEKLFICGNPAVVKATDVTAKF
;
A
#
# COMPACT_ATOMS: atom_id res chain seq x y z
N MET A 1 -26.54 -0.06 -7.10
CA MET A 1 -25.38 0.82 -7.41
C MET A 1 -25.93 2.21 -7.62
N LYS A 2 -25.49 3.23 -6.85
CA LYS A 2 -26.01 4.60 -6.99
C LYS A 2 -25.55 5.20 -8.34
N LEU A 3 -26.39 5.92 -9.04
CA LEU A 3 -26.09 6.56 -10.35
C LEU A 3 -24.85 7.46 -10.27
N SER A 4 -24.64 8.13 -9.12
CA SER A 4 -23.48 8.96 -8.83
C SER A 4 -22.15 8.20 -8.93
N SER A 5 -22.10 6.93 -8.50
CA SER A 5 -20.88 6.12 -8.54
C SER A 5 -20.49 5.70 -9.96
N LEU A 6 -21.45 5.62 -10.88
CA LEU A 6 -21.20 5.34 -12.30
C LEU A 6 -20.55 6.54 -13.01
N ILE A 7 -21.01 7.75 -12.68
CA ILE A 7 -20.52 9.00 -13.29
C ILE A 7 -19.10 9.32 -12.82
N GLN A 8 -18.75 8.98 -11.58
CA GLN A 8 -17.41 9.23 -11.01
C GLN A 8 -16.38 8.15 -11.38
N THR A 9 -16.80 7.03 -11.97
CA THR A 9 -15.88 5.96 -12.37
C THR A 9 -15.04 6.39 -13.57
N ASN A 10 -13.73 6.26 -13.46
CA ASN A 10 -12.81 6.38 -14.58
C ASN A 10 -12.81 5.08 -15.39
N TRP A 11 -13.74 4.97 -16.33
CA TRP A 11 -13.94 3.76 -17.11
C TRP A 11 -12.73 3.37 -17.96
N LEU A 12 -12.02 4.35 -18.52
CA LEU A 12 -10.83 4.07 -19.32
C LEU A 12 -9.73 3.40 -18.48
N ALA A 13 -9.44 3.96 -17.30
CA ALA A 13 -8.46 3.38 -16.38
C ALA A 13 -8.94 2.02 -15.84
N THR A 14 -10.22 1.90 -15.51
CA THR A 14 -10.84 0.65 -15.05
C THR A 14 -10.65 -0.46 -16.07
N PHE A 15 -10.99 -0.23 -17.34
CA PHE A 15 -10.84 -1.24 -18.41
C PHE A 15 -9.36 -1.58 -18.66
N ARG A 16 -8.49 -0.58 -18.72
CA ARG A 16 -7.04 -0.80 -18.94
C ARG A 16 -6.41 -1.66 -17.85
N LEU A 17 -6.69 -1.37 -16.56
CA LEU A 17 -6.17 -2.15 -15.45
C LEU A 17 -6.69 -3.58 -15.45
N ASN A 18 -8.00 -3.78 -15.66
CA ASN A 18 -8.58 -5.12 -15.71
C ASN A 18 -8.05 -5.94 -16.90
N TYR A 19 -7.95 -5.33 -18.08
CA TYR A 19 -7.38 -6.01 -19.24
C TYR A 19 -5.93 -6.42 -19.00
N HIS A 20 -5.13 -5.55 -18.41
CA HIS A 20 -3.73 -5.83 -18.07
C HIS A 20 -3.59 -6.94 -17.02
N ALA A 21 -4.50 -6.98 -16.03
CA ALA A 21 -4.47 -7.94 -14.94
C ALA A 21 -4.96 -9.36 -15.34
N GLY A 22 -5.85 -9.50 -16.33
CA GLY A 22 -6.41 -10.80 -16.65
C GLY A 22 -7.17 -10.86 -18.00
N GLY A 23 -6.84 -9.96 -18.92
CA GLY A 23 -7.42 -9.92 -20.25
C GLY A 23 -8.95 -9.72 -20.24
N TRP A 24 -9.62 -10.25 -21.22
CA TRP A 24 -11.07 -10.11 -21.36
C TRP A 24 -11.88 -10.72 -20.21
N LYS A 25 -11.36 -11.77 -19.56
CA LYS A 25 -12.02 -12.38 -18.40
C LYS A 25 -12.11 -11.38 -17.25
N ALA A 26 -11.05 -10.64 -16.96
CA ALA A 26 -11.07 -9.61 -15.91
C ALA A 26 -11.87 -8.38 -16.35
N VAL A 27 -11.89 -8.03 -17.63
CA VAL A 27 -12.73 -6.93 -18.16
C VAL A 27 -14.23 -7.22 -17.97
N THR A 28 -14.68 -8.46 -18.17
CA THR A 28 -16.09 -8.82 -17.96
C THR A 28 -16.46 -8.90 -16.48
N LEU A 29 -15.53 -9.31 -15.61
CA LEU A 29 -15.74 -9.41 -14.17
C LEU A 29 -15.62 -8.06 -13.47
N LEU A 30 -14.73 -7.18 -13.93
CA LEU A 30 -14.38 -5.88 -13.34
C LEU A 30 -13.97 -5.95 -11.87
N PRO A 31 -12.96 -6.75 -11.51
CA PRO A 31 -12.48 -6.80 -10.13
C PRO A 31 -11.84 -5.49 -9.66
N ILE A 32 -11.22 -4.72 -10.54
CA ILE A 32 -10.61 -3.43 -10.23
C ILE A 32 -11.53 -2.30 -10.70
N ARG A 33 -11.83 -1.36 -9.81
CA ARG A 33 -12.57 -0.15 -10.11
C ARG A 33 -11.78 1.09 -9.75
N VAL A 34 -11.78 2.08 -10.64
CA VAL A 34 -11.04 3.32 -10.45
C VAL A 34 -12.01 4.51 -10.42
N TYR A 35 -11.81 5.39 -9.46
CA TYR A 35 -12.47 6.67 -9.35
C TYR A 35 -11.47 7.80 -9.55
N GLY A 36 -11.91 8.89 -10.18
CA GLY A 36 -11.10 10.08 -10.40
C GLY A 36 -10.00 9.93 -11.46
N PRO A 37 -9.15 10.96 -11.61
CA PRO A 37 -8.03 10.96 -12.54
C PRO A 37 -6.95 9.97 -12.12
N LEU A 38 -6.43 9.20 -13.07
CA LEU A 38 -5.36 8.24 -12.84
C LEU A 38 -4.32 8.30 -13.97
N LYS A 39 -3.06 8.50 -13.59
CA LYS A 39 -1.91 8.33 -14.48
C LYS A 39 -1.42 6.89 -14.39
N LEU A 40 -1.31 6.23 -15.54
CA LEU A 40 -0.96 4.80 -15.63
C LEU A 40 0.28 4.57 -16.49
N LYS A 41 1.24 3.82 -15.92
CA LYS A 41 2.29 3.14 -16.66
C LYS A 41 2.27 1.67 -16.26
N LEU A 42 1.99 0.78 -17.22
CA LEU A 42 1.77 -0.64 -17.00
C LEU A 42 2.68 -1.45 -17.92
N GLU A 43 3.83 -1.86 -17.43
CA GLU A 43 4.81 -2.71 -18.14
C GLU A 43 5.02 -4.04 -17.40
N GLY A 44 4.80 -4.05 -16.07
CA GLY A 44 4.97 -5.20 -15.20
C GLY A 44 3.72 -6.08 -15.13
N LYS A 45 3.49 -6.74 -13.99
CA LYS A 45 2.40 -7.70 -13.79
C LYS A 45 1.47 -7.24 -12.67
N ILE A 46 0.15 -7.45 -12.86
CA ILE A 46 -0.85 -7.38 -11.79
C ILE A 46 -1.40 -8.79 -11.60
N VAL A 47 -1.23 -9.36 -10.40
CA VAL A 47 -1.69 -10.70 -10.06
C VAL A 47 -2.92 -10.57 -9.17
N LEU A 48 -4.05 -11.01 -9.67
CA LEU A 48 -5.33 -11.04 -8.94
C LEU A 48 -5.48 -12.38 -8.21
N PRO A 49 -6.20 -12.43 -7.08
CA PRO A 49 -6.54 -13.69 -6.44
C PRO A 49 -7.47 -14.53 -7.33
N SER A 50 -7.41 -15.87 -7.17
CA SER A 50 -8.20 -16.81 -7.98
C SER A 50 -9.71 -16.67 -7.78
N ASP A 51 -10.12 -16.17 -6.62
CA ASP A 51 -11.51 -15.90 -6.21
C ASP A 51 -11.92 -14.43 -6.39
N ALA A 52 -11.22 -13.71 -7.27
CA ALA A 52 -11.51 -12.30 -7.55
C ALA A 52 -13.01 -12.09 -7.89
N THR A 53 -13.60 -11.10 -7.26
CA THR A 53 -14.99 -10.70 -7.46
C THR A 53 -15.10 -9.25 -7.96
N LYS A 54 -16.28 -8.90 -8.46
CA LYS A 54 -16.56 -7.55 -8.98
C LYS A 54 -16.31 -6.48 -7.91
N ASN A 55 -15.56 -5.41 -8.27
CA ASN A 55 -15.20 -4.30 -7.41
C ASN A 55 -14.48 -4.71 -6.12
N MET A 56 -13.76 -5.83 -6.14
CA MET A 56 -12.95 -6.28 -5.01
C MET A 56 -11.86 -5.25 -4.67
N ILE A 57 -11.31 -4.60 -5.69
CA ILE A 57 -10.25 -3.61 -5.57
C ILE A 57 -10.81 -2.25 -6.03
N VAL A 58 -10.72 -1.25 -5.16
CA VAL A 58 -11.22 0.09 -5.41
C VAL A 58 -10.11 1.10 -5.22
N ILE A 59 -9.85 1.92 -6.24
CA ILE A 59 -8.80 2.93 -6.25
C ILE A 59 -9.42 4.32 -6.41
N GLY A 60 -8.95 5.28 -5.61
CA GLY A 60 -9.40 6.67 -5.66
C GLY A 60 -10.71 6.93 -4.89
N SER A 61 -11.09 6.04 -3.96
CA SER A 61 -12.28 6.21 -3.13
C SER A 61 -11.89 6.32 -1.66
N ASP A 62 -12.29 7.40 -1.01
CA ASP A 62 -12.15 7.54 0.44
C ASP A 62 -13.06 6.57 1.20
N HIS A 63 -12.63 6.19 2.40
CA HIS A 63 -13.44 5.43 3.34
C HIS A 63 -14.49 6.32 4.01
N GLU A 64 -14.15 7.58 4.22
CA GLU A 64 -15.01 8.59 4.83
C GLU A 64 -15.62 9.50 3.76
N ASP A 65 -16.88 9.90 3.95
CA ASP A 65 -17.63 10.80 3.05
C ASP A 65 -17.05 12.24 3.02
N TYR A 66 -15.74 12.42 3.13
CA TYR A 66 -15.10 13.73 2.98
C TYR A 66 -15.09 14.16 1.53
N THR A 67 -15.83 15.19 1.28
CA THR A 67 -16.23 15.76 0.02
C THR A 67 -15.16 16.58 -0.66
N ALA A 68 -14.06 16.03 -1.12
CA ALA A 68 -13.28 16.71 -2.14
C ALA A 68 -12.32 15.73 -2.82
N PHE A 69 -12.78 15.08 -3.85
CA PHE A 69 -11.91 14.40 -4.82
C PHE A 69 -11.22 15.47 -5.67
N SER A 70 -10.09 15.94 -5.23
CA SER A 70 -9.28 16.90 -6.00
C SER A 70 -7.91 16.37 -6.35
N GLY A 71 -7.68 15.07 -6.22
CA GLY A 71 -6.38 14.48 -6.41
C GLY A 71 -6.24 13.60 -7.63
N LYS A 72 -5.00 13.37 -8.04
CA LYS A 72 -4.63 12.54 -9.17
C LYS A 72 -3.81 11.35 -8.66
N ALA A 73 -4.37 10.16 -8.71
CA ALA A 73 -3.59 8.96 -8.42
C ALA A 73 -2.57 8.65 -9.54
N GLU A 74 -1.46 8.01 -9.17
CA GLU A 74 -0.44 7.56 -10.10
C GLU A 74 -0.07 6.10 -9.82
N LEU A 75 -0.15 5.24 -10.83
CA LEU A 75 0.29 3.85 -10.78
C LEU A 75 1.37 3.64 -11.84
N ASN A 76 2.59 3.37 -11.40
CA ASN A 76 3.73 3.02 -12.24
C ASN A 76 4.16 1.60 -11.91
N ILE A 77 3.64 0.62 -12.66
CA ILE A 77 3.84 -0.81 -12.42
C ILE A 77 4.82 -1.35 -13.45
N LEU A 78 6.09 -1.44 -13.08
CA LEU A 78 7.15 -2.04 -13.91
C LEU A 78 7.47 -3.47 -13.45
N GLY A 79 7.33 -3.75 -12.14
CA GLY A 79 7.52 -5.04 -11.51
C GLY A 79 6.21 -5.80 -11.30
N THR A 80 6.05 -6.43 -10.14
CA THR A 80 4.88 -7.25 -9.82
C THR A 80 4.05 -6.64 -8.69
N TRP A 81 2.77 -6.44 -8.96
CA TRP A 81 1.78 -6.09 -7.95
C TRP A 81 0.87 -7.28 -7.69
N LYS A 82 1.02 -7.92 -6.53
CA LYS A 82 0.23 -9.07 -6.12
C LYS A 82 -0.85 -8.66 -5.12
N LEU A 83 -2.10 -8.93 -5.50
CA LEU A 83 -3.30 -8.58 -4.75
C LEU A 83 -3.92 -9.85 -4.19
N ASN A 84 -4.03 -9.95 -2.87
CA ASN A 84 -4.48 -11.17 -2.19
C ASN A 84 -5.92 -11.05 -1.65
N GLY A 85 -6.72 -10.12 -2.18
CA GLY A 85 -8.14 -9.98 -1.82
C GLY A 85 -8.64 -8.54 -1.92
N SER A 86 -9.66 -8.21 -1.12
CA SER A 86 -10.28 -6.89 -1.16
C SER A 86 -9.31 -5.79 -0.69
N LEU A 87 -9.28 -4.69 -1.45
CA LEU A 87 -8.39 -3.56 -1.22
C LEU A 87 -9.11 -2.26 -1.54
N ARG A 88 -8.99 -1.28 -0.66
CA ARG A 88 -9.37 0.10 -0.94
C ARG A 88 -8.15 1.00 -0.86
N ILE A 89 -8.01 1.86 -1.85
CA ILE A 89 -6.93 2.85 -1.94
C ILE A 89 -7.58 4.22 -2.10
N GLY A 90 -7.22 5.14 -1.21
CA GLY A 90 -7.71 6.51 -1.23
C GLY A 90 -7.23 7.32 -2.44
N PRO A 91 -7.72 8.53 -2.61
CA PRO A 91 -7.28 9.46 -3.65
C PRO A 91 -5.85 9.94 -3.40
N ASP A 92 -5.25 10.60 -4.40
CA ASP A 92 -3.89 11.19 -4.36
C ASP A 92 -2.77 10.19 -4.11
N THR A 93 -3.04 8.91 -4.30
CA THR A 93 -2.09 7.83 -4.06
C THR A 93 -1.06 7.70 -5.19
N CYS A 94 0.20 7.45 -4.83
CA CYS A 94 1.27 7.08 -5.76
C CYS A 94 1.79 5.68 -5.42
N ILE A 95 1.66 4.73 -6.35
CA ILE A 95 2.28 3.40 -6.25
C ILE A 95 3.25 3.24 -7.40
N ALA A 96 4.53 3.15 -7.07
CA ALA A 96 5.61 2.91 -8.02
C ALA A 96 6.31 1.60 -7.68
N ILE A 97 6.25 0.64 -8.59
CA ILE A 97 6.92 -0.66 -8.46
C ILE A 97 7.96 -0.75 -9.55
N ASP A 98 9.22 -0.81 -9.17
CA ASP A 98 10.33 -0.93 -10.11
C ASP A 98 10.39 -2.33 -10.74
N LYS A 99 11.22 -2.51 -11.77
CA LYS A 99 11.25 -3.74 -12.59
C LYS A 99 11.44 -5.02 -11.77
N ASP A 100 12.28 -4.95 -10.74
CA ASP A 100 12.58 -6.08 -9.85
C ASP A 100 11.74 -6.04 -8.57
N GLY A 101 10.82 -5.06 -8.46
CA GLY A 101 9.99 -4.84 -7.29
C GLY A 101 8.82 -5.82 -7.21
N LEU A 102 8.55 -6.30 -5.99
CA LEU A 102 7.38 -7.08 -5.64
C LEU A 102 6.59 -6.34 -4.54
N LEU A 103 5.41 -5.85 -4.88
CA LEU A 103 4.46 -5.32 -3.91
C LEU A 103 3.35 -6.34 -3.69
N GLU A 104 3.24 -6.85 -2.45
CA GLU A 104 2.17 -7.74 -2.04
C GLU A 104 1.21 -7.01 -1.09
N ILE A 105 -0.10 -7.12 -1.33
CA ILE A 105 -1.10 -6.53 -0.43
C ILE A 105 -2.15 -7.58 -0.07
N GLY A 106 -2.30 -7.78 1.24
CA GLY A 106 -3.26 -8.70 1.84
C GLY A 106 -4.71 -8.24 1.71
N ALA A 107 -5.62 -9.18 1.92
CA ALA A 107 -7.06 -8.95 1.84
C ALA A 107 -7.58 -7.99 2.93
N ASN A 108 -8.71 -7.34 2.68
CA ASN A 108 -9.40 -6.44 3.62
C ASN A 108 -8.52 -5.27 4.10
N THR A 109 -7.64 -4.80 3.22
CA THR A 109 -6.70 -3.72 3.51
C THR A 109 -7.26 -2.38 3.02
N TYR A 110 -7.06 -1.34 3.81
CA TYR A 110 -7.35 0.04 3.49
C TYR A 110 -6.07 0.88 3.52
N LEU A 111 -5.75 1.52 2.40
CA LEU A 111 -4.69 2.51 2.27
C LEU A 111 -5.33 3.88 2.08
N GLY A 112 -5.10 4.80 2.99
CA GLY A 112 -5.67 6.14 3.00
C GLY A 112 -5.23 7.00 1.82
N ARG A 113 -5.76 8.22 1.79
CA ARG A 113 -5.35 9.23 0.81
C ARG A 113 -3.86 9.55 0.96
N ASP A 114 -3.28 10.16 -0.06
CA ASP A 114 -1.87 10.57 -0.08
C ASP A 114 -0.87 9.43 0.24
N THR A 115 -1.31 8.19 0.10
CA THR A 115 -0.42 7.03 0.28
C THR A 115 0.62 6.98 -0.84
N GLN A 116 1.89 6.87 -0.45
CA GLN A 116 3.00 6.72 -1.38
C GLN A 116 3.75 5.43 -1.10
N ILE A 117 3.83 4.55 -2.09
CA ILE A 117 4.59 3.29 -2.01
C ILE A 117 5.59 3.27 -3.16
N HIS A 118 6.87 3.27 -2.80
CA HIS A 118 7.99 3.13 -3.72
C HIS A 118 8.67 1.78 -3.46
N CYS A 119 8.36 0.79 -4.30
CA CYS A 119 8.82 -0.59 -4.16
C CYS A 119 9.91 -0.90 -5.20
N TYR A 120 11.15 -0.97 -4.75
CA TYR A 120 12.32 -1.29 -5.59
C TYR A 120 12.71 -2.76 -5.47
N HIS A 121 12.35 -3.42 -4.37
CA HIS A 121 12.71 -4.79 -4.08
C HIS A 121 11.51 -5.58 -3.55
N HIS A 122 11.11 -5.37 -2.29
CA HIS A 122 9.97 -6.07 -1.72
C HIS A 122 9.26 -5.25 -0.64
N VAL A 123 7.98 -5.00 -0.87
CA VAL A 123 7.07 -4.42 0.13
C VAL A 123 5.91 -5.38 0.33
N SER A 124 5.72 -5.82 1.58
CA SER A 124 4.62 -6.70 1.98
C SER A 124 3.69 -5.98 2.95
N VAL A 125 2.42 -5.91 2.60
CA VAL A 125 1.35 -5.37 3.44
C VAL A 125 0.40 -6.51 3.79
N GLY A 126 0.24 -6.81 5.06
CA GLY A 126 -0.61 -7.88 5.58
C GLY A 126 -2.10 -7.69 5.31
N LYS A 127 -2.89 -8.69 5.69
CA LYS A 127 -4.36 -8.62 5.60
C LYS A 127 -4.92 -7.75 6.73
N GLY A 128 -6.03 -7.04 6.45
CA GLY A 128 -6.74 -6.24 7.45
C GLY A 128 -5.94 -5.03 7.95
N VAL A 129 -4.92 -4.59 7.22
CA VAL A 129 -4.16 -3.39 7.55
C VAL A 129 -5.03 -2.16 7.30
N PHE A 130 -5.04 -1.25 8.27
CA PHE A 130 -5.64 0.06 8.12
C PHE A 130 -4.54 1.13 8.21
N ALA A 131 -4.28 1.80 7.10
CA ALA A 131 -3.30 2.86 7.03
C ALA A 131 -3.95 4.21 6.68
N GLY A 132 -3.54 5.26 7.39
CA GLY A 132 -3.79 6.65 7.01
C GLY A 132 -2.87 7.08 5.85
N GLU A 133 -2.54 8.35 5.79
CA GLU A 133 -1.47 8.85 4.90
C GLU A 133 -0.16 8.15 5.27
N MET A 134 0.48 7.48 4.31
CA MET A 134 1.76 6.84 4.58
C MET A 134 2.75 6.99 3.44
N TYR A 135 4.02 6.98 3.79
CA TYR A 135 5.14 6.86 2.85
C TYR A 135 5.88 5.56 3.11
N VAL A 136 6.05 4.74 2.09
CA VAL A 136 6.81 3.48 2.16
C VAL A 136 7.87 3.49 1.08
N CYS A 137 9.13 3.19 1.47
CA CYS A 137 10.23 3.05 0.53
C CYS A 137 11.21 1.99 1.04
N ASP A 138 11.38 0.92 0.28
CA ASP A 138 12.26 -0.19 0.59
C ASP A 138 13.71 -0.02 0.09
N SER A 139 14.05 1.19 -0.38
CA SER A 139 15.37 1.52 -0.93
C SER A 139 15.87 2.89 -0.45
N THR A 140 17.20 3.04 -0.38
CA THR A 140 17.82 4.36 -0.28
C THR A 140 18.04 5.02 -1.64
N ILE A 141 17.71 4.31 -2.75
CA ILE A 141 17.88 4.75 -4.14
C ILE A 141 19.36 5.00 -4.50
N HIS A 142 20.14 5.48 -3.56
CA HIS A 142 21.57 5.75 -3.71
C HIS A 142 22.40 4.88 -2.76
N GLN A 143 23.61 4.53 -3.22
CA GLN A 143 24.56 3.80 -2.40
C GLN A 143 25.08 4.70 -1.26
N ILE A 144 24.92 4.24 -0.02
CA ILE A 144 25.46 4.94 1.16
C ILE A 144 26.75 4.24 1.57
N LEU A 145 27.85 4.99 1.60
CA LEU A 145 29.13 4.54 2.09
C LEU A 145 29.36 5.04 3.53
N SER A 146 29.77 4.16 4.42
CA SER A 146 30.15 4.51 5.79
C SER A 146 31.49 3.89 6.11
N ALA A 147 32.49 4.72 6.40
CA ALA A 147 33.88 4.31 6.68
C ALA A 147 34.44 3.37 5.57
N GLY A 148 34.14 3.66 4.31
CA GLY A 148 34.56 2.85 3.15
C GLY A 148 33.75 1.58 2.90
N ASN A 149 32.79 1.24 3.74
CA ASN A 149 31.91 0.09 3.58
C ASN A 149 30.58 0.51 2.92
N SER A 150 30.18 -0.25 1.91
CA SER A 150 28.90 -0.11 1.25
C SER A 150 27.79 -0.77 2.06
N LYS A 151 26.69 -0.05 2.30
CA LYS A 151 25.46 -0.66 2.86
C LYS A 151 24.53 -1.07 1.71
N PRO A 152 23.75 -2.16 1.86
CA PRO A 152 22.73 -2.54 0.87
C PRO A 152 21.78 -1.36 0.60
N MET A 153 21.49 -1.09 -0.68
CA MET A 153 20.54 -0.03 -1.06
C MET A 153 19.11 -0.42 -0.68
N ASN A 154 18.76 -1.67 -0.87
CA ASN A 154 17.42 -2.20 -0.66
C ASN A 154 17.32 -2.96 0.66
N GLY A 155 16.10 -2.99 1.23
CA GLY A 155 15.78 -3.80 2.40
C GLY A 155 14.27 -3.90 2.53
N GLU A 156 13.78 -5.11 2.62
CA GLU A 156 12.35 -5.40 2.66
C GLU A 156 11.60 -4.52 3.68
N VAL A 157 10.37 -4.11 3.32
CA VAL A 157 9.43 -3.49 4.26
C VAL A 157 8.24 -4.41 4.45
N VAL A 158 8.00 -4.81 5.71
CA VAL A 158 6.91 -5.72 6.07
C VAL A 158 5.97 -5.03 7.06
N ILE A 159 4.69 -5.03 6.72
CA ILE A 159 3.61 -4.57 7.59
C ILE A 159 2.76 -5.79 7.93
N GLY A 160 2.75 -6.19 9.20
CA GLY A 160 2.04 -7.38 9.66
C GLY A 160 0.52 -7.26 9.59
N ASP A 161 -0.15 -8.40 9.66
CA ASP A 161 -1.62 -8.51 9.63
C ASP A 161 -2.29 -7.63 10.69
N GLY A 162 -3.37 -6.95 10.33
CA GLY A 162 -4.17 -6.14 11.26
C GLY A 162 -3.44 -4.93 11.86
N ALA A 163 -2.29 -4.53 11.33
CA ALA A 163 -1.60 -3.35 11.80
C ALA A 163 -2.39 -2.07 11.49
N TYR A 164 -2.34 -1.12 12.41
CA TYR A 164 -2.87 0.22 12.23
C TYR A 164 -1.72 1.22 12.07
N LEU A 165 -1.73 1.97 10.97
CA LEU A 165 -0.77 3.02 10.69
C LEU A 165 -1.47 4.37 10.74
N GLY A 166 -1.05 5.22 11.66
CA GLY A 166 -1.55 6.59 11.80
C GLY A 166 -1.18 7.47 10.60
N PHE A 167 -1.67 8.70 10.62
CA PHE A 167 -1.41 9.66 9.54
C PHE A 167 0.07 10.05 9.45
N ARG A 168 0.56 10.21 8.21
CA ARG A 168 1.93 10.66 7.89
C ARG A 168 3.01 9.79 8.50
N THR A 169 2.78 8.49 8.51
CA THR A 169 3.80 7.53 8.90
C THR A 169 4.78 7.30 7.76
N MET A 170 6.06 7.11 8.09
CA MET A 170 7.10 6.77 7.13
C MET A 170 7.70 5.41 7.50
N LEU A 171 7.68 4.47 6.57
CA LEU A 171 8.28 3.15 6.71
C LEU A 171 9.42 3.05 5.69
N LEU A 172 10.64 3.01 6.18
CA LEU A 172 11.83 2.98 5.33
C LEU A 172 12.41 1.56 5.29
N LYS A 173 13.36 1.35 4.41
CA LYS A 173 13.96 0.04 4.17
C LYS A 173 14.37 -0.69 5.45
N GLY A 174 14.07 -1.99 5.51
CA GLY A 174 14.35 -2.84 6.66
C GLY A 174 13.34 -2.70 7.80
N THR A 175 12.24 -1.97 7.59
CA THR A 175 11.16 -1.87 8.58
C THR A 175 10.31 -3.12 8.59
N VAL A 176 10.14 -3.72 9.77
CA VAL A 176 9.18 -4.79 10.02
C VAL A 176 8.25 -4.37 11.15
N ILE A 177 6.97 -4.21 10.83
CA ILE A 177 5.91 -3.93 11.80
C ILE A 177 5.23 -5.24 12.17
N PRO A 178 5.24 -5.69 13.43
CA PRO A 178 4.56 -6.91 13.85
C PRO A 178 3.04 -6.83 13.68
N ALA A 179 2.40 -7.99 13.59
CA ALA A 179 0.95 -8.08 13.45
C ALA A 179 0.20 -7.35 14.59
N TYR A 180 -0.95 -6.77 14.25
CA TYR A 180 -1.84 -6.06 15.17
C TYR A 180 -1.20 -4.88 15.91
N SER A 181 -0.03 -4.42 15.48
CA SER A 181 0.64 -3.27 16.08
C SER A 181 0.03 -1.95 15.62
N VAL A 182 0.20 -0.92 16.44
CA VAL A 182 -0.24 0.45 16.20
C VAL A 182 0.99 1.32 15.98
N VAL A 183 1.07 1.96 14.81
CA VAL A 183 2.08 2.96 14.51
C VAL A 183 1.45 4.34 14.67
N GLY A 184 1.98 5.14 15.59
CA GLY A 184 1.48 6.48 15.87
C GLY A 184 1.71 7.45 14.70
N SER A 185 0.84 8.44 14.56
CA SER A 185 0.94 9.45 13.50
C SER A 185 2.30 10.18 13.54
N GLY A 186 2.86 10.44 12.38
CA GLY A 186 4.16 11.09 12.22
C GLY A 186 5.37 10.22 12.57
N ALA A 187 5.18 8.94 12.85
CA ALA A 187 6.29 8.03 13.15
C ALA A 187 7.18 7.78 11.93
N VAL A 188 8.50 7.71 12.16
CA VAL A 188 9.50 7.34 11.16
C VAL A 188 10.13 6.01 11.55
N CYS A 189 9.67 4.93 10.93
CA CYS A 189 10.09 3.57 11.19
C CYS A 189 11.28 3.19 10.31
N VAL A 190 12.39 2.74 10.94
CA VAL A 190 13.66 2.42 10.28
C VAL A 190 14.27 1.10 10.81
N SER A 191 13.49 0.31 11.53
CA SER A 191 13.99 -0.89 12.22
C SER A 191 13.05 -2.06 12.07
N ASP A 192 13.56 -3.25 12.31
CA ASP A 192 12.76 -4.45 12.55
C ASP A 192 12.26 -4.43 14.01
N TYR A 193 10.95 -4.19 14.18
CA TYR A 193 10.30 -4.17 15.49
C TYR A 193 9.84 -5.56 15.95
N ASN A 194 10.04 -6.61 15.12
CA ASN A 194 9.68 -7.97 15.47
C ASN A 194 10.75 -8.70 16.31
N GLN A 195 11.89 -8.06 16.54
CA GLN A 195 13.03 -8.68 17.27
C GLN A 195 12.70 -9.08 18.70
N SER A 196 11.69 -8.48 19.32
CA SER A 196 11.25 -8.82 20.68
C SER A 196 10.33 -10.05 20.74
N GLY A 197 9.86 -10.57 19.59
CA GLY A 197 8.84 -11.61 19.51
C GLY A 197 7.47 -11.18 20.07
N ALA A 198 7.30 -9.91 20.44
CA ALA A 198 6.03 -9.37 20.95
C ALA A 198 5.19 -8.86 19.79
N GLU A 199 3.91 -9.20 19.81
CA GLU A 199 2.87 -8.64 18.93
C GLU A 199 2.19 -7.45 19.59
N LYS A 200 1.33 -6.73 18.85
CA LYS A 200 0.48 -5.63 19.38
C LYS A 200 1.28 -4.51 20.04
N LEU A 201 2.31 -4.07 19.34
CA LEU A 201 3.17 -2.99 19.82
C LEU A 201 2.54 -1.62 19.55
N PHE A 202 2.82 -0.64 20.42
CA PHE A 202 2.66 0.77 20.09
C PHE A 202 4.05 1.36 19.74
N ILE A 203 4.18 1.76 18.48
CA ILE A 203 5.43 2.23 17.88
C ILE A 203 5.23 3.70 17.50
N CYS A 204 6.04 4.62 18.00
CA CYS A 204 5.92 6.03 17.62
C CYS A 204 7.21 6.81 17.79
N GLY A 205 7.27 8.01 17.20
CA GLY A 205 8.39 8.93 17.28
C GLY A 205 9.23 8.99 16.00
N ASN A 206 10.30 9.78 16.02
CA ASN A 206 11.28 9.94 14.93
C ASN A 206 12.71 10.04 15.52
N PRO A 207 13.56 8.99 15.37
CA PRO A 207 13.21 7.66 14.90
C PRO A 207 12.18 6.97 15.82
N ALA A 208 11.34 6.12 15.23
CA ALA A 208 10.29 5.45 15.98
C ALA A 208 10.86 4.35 16.89
N VAL A 209 10.26 4.23 18.07
CA VAL A 209 10.60 3.22 19.08
C VAL A 209 9.34 2.61 19.65
N VAL A 210 9.45 1.40 20.21
CA VAL A 210 8.36 0.74 20.94
C VAL A 210 8.12 1.51 22.24
N LYS A 211 6.87 1.93 22.47
CA LYS A 211 6.45 2.65 23.68
C LYS A 211 5.57 1.82 24.62
N ALA A 212 4.85 0.84 24.07
CA ALA A 212 4.00 -0.05 24.85
C ALA A 212 3.82 -1.37 24.11
N THR A 213 3.44 -2.40 24.84
CA THR A 213 3.03 -3.73 24.35
C THR A 213 1.57 -3.98 24.68
N ASP A 214 0.96 -5.00 24.09
CA ASP A 214 -0.46 -5.39 24.27
C ASP A 214 -1.47 -4.30 23.92
N VAL A 215 -1.12 -3.47 22.95
CA VAL A 215 -1.97 -2.39 22.45
C VAL A 215 -2.94 -2.93 21.40
N THR A 216 -4.19 -2.47 21.45
CA THR A 216 -5.22 -2.85 20.46
C THR A 216 -5.88 -1.61 19.90
N ALA A 217 -5.89 -1.47 18.58
CA ALA A 217 -6.75 -0.50 17.91
C ALA A 217 -8.14 -1.15 17.68
N LYS A 218 -9.22 -0.41 17.96
CA LYS A 218 -10.59 -0.78 17.62
C LYS A 218 -11.11 0.23 16.60
N PHE A 219 -11.68 -0.27 15.50
CA PHE A 219 -12.28 0.52 14.41
C PHE A 219 -13.75 0.25 14.31
#